data_ef52a5082167f3d2499b6d6991a11b32
#
_entry.id   ef52a5082167f3d2499b6d6991a11b32
#
_cell.length_a   1.000
_cell.length_b   1.000
_cell.length_c   1.000
_cell.angle_alpha   90.00
_cell.angle_beta   90.00
_cell.angle_gamma   90.00
#
_symmetry.space_group_name_H-M   'P 1'
#
loop_
_entity.id
_entity.type
_entity.pdbx_description
1 polymer ?
#
loop_
_entity_poly.entity_id
_entity_poly.type
_entity_poly.pdbx_seq_one_letter_code
_entity_poly.pdbx_strand_id
1 'polypeptide(L)'
;MTVFLEAIVPGPWWHPLTFESERPAERGTRLSVPVAGKSRIGFATGVMADSPPQGDFKILKVKEIIDPLPPLGWELFETALRVGRHFLCGPGEALKVIAPAHILSGEFRGELPKMAAPGAAFSENYCFLPFLGDRVEEYKSLLLSRGGGALVLFPDREGASTFWKGLPPEVKKDGVSWTDNSG
;
A
#
# COMPACT_ATOMS: atom_id res chain seq x y z
N MET A 1 -28.90 5.02 8.01
CA MET A 1 -29.11 4.41 6.69
C MET A 1 -28.18 3.21 6.63
N THR A 2 -28.69 2.01 6.45
CA THR A 2 -27.87 0.79 6.40
C THR A 2 -27.44 0.57 4.96
N VAL A 3 -26.15 0.30 4.74
CA VAL A 3 -25.58 -0.04 3.44
C VAL A 3 -24.83 -1.37 3.54
N PHE A 4 -24.78 -2.11 2.47
CA PHE A 4 -23.97 -3.33 2.34
C PHE A 4 -22.77 -3.02 1.47
N LEU A 5 -21.58 -3.22 2.00
CA LEU A 5 -20.34 -2.91 1.30
C LEU A 5 -19.47 -4.15 1.16
N GLU A 6 -18.71 -4.19 0.10
CA GLU A 6 -17.72 -5.23 -0.13
C GLU A 6 -16.34 -4.79 0.37
N ALA A 7 -15.64 -5.71 1.02
CA ALA A 7 -14.28 -5.49 1.49
C ALA A 7 -13.36 -6.66 1.13
N ILE A 8 -12.14 -6.34 0.72
CA ILE A 8 -11.05 -7.29 0.56
C ILE A 8 -10.35 -7.44 1.90
N VAL A 9 -10.36 -8.65 2.43
CA VAL A 9 -9.66 -8.98 3.67
C VAL A 9 -8.34 -9.68 3.33
N PRO A 10 -7.18 -9.22 3.84
CA PRO A 10 -5.91 -9.90 3.65
C PRO A 10 -5.95 -11.36 4.13
N GLY A 11 -5.90 -12.31 3.21
CA GLY A 11 -6.05 -13.73 3.49
C GLY A 11 -6.44 -14.55 2.26
N PRO A 12 -6.79 -15.82 2.43
CA PRO A 12 -6.98 -16.78 1.33
C PRO A 12 -8.36 -16.68 0.65
N TRP A 13 -9.01 -15.53 0.74
CA TRP A 13 -10.32 -15.34 0.10
C TRP A 13 -10.17 -14.89 -1.35
N TRP A 14 -10.82 -15.62 -2.25
CA TRP A 14 -10.81 -15.36 -3.68
C TRP A 14 -11.70 -14.18 -4.09
N HIS A 15 -12.67 -13.85 -3.24
CA HIS A 15 -13.64 -12.79 -3.50
C HIS A 15 -13.70 -11.83 -2.33
N PRO A 16 -14.08 -10.58 -2.57
CA PRO A 16 -14.47 -9.66 -1.50
C PRO A 16 -15.58 -10.27 -0.64
N LEU A 17 -15.59 -9.91 0.62
CA LEU A 17 -16.61 -10.30 1.57
C LEU A 17 -17.58 -9.14 1.78
N THR A 18 -18.86 -9.44 1.92
CA THR A 18 -19.91 -8.42 2.14
C THR A 18 -20.17 -8.23 3.63
N PHE A 19 -20.27 -6.97 4.03
CA PHE A 19 -20.55 -6.55 5.40
C PHE A 19 -21.66 -5.49 5.43
N GLU A 20 -22.43 -5.50 6.51
CA GLU A 20 -23.40 -4.44 6.82
C GLU A 20 -22.65 -3.25 7.45
N SER A 21 -22.96 -2.02 7.03
CA SER A 21 -22.36 -0.80 7.57
C SER A 21 -23.43 0.28 7.78
N GLU A 22 -23.24 1.13 8.79
CA GLU A 22 -24.11 2.27 9.06
C GLU A 22 -23.85 3.47 8.14
N ARG A 23 -22.70 3.46 7.48
CA ARG A 23 -22.29 4.52 6.57
C ARG A 23 -21.45 3.97 5.41
N PRO A 24 -21.41 4.66 4.25
CA PRO A 24 -20.56 4.28 3.13
C PRO A 24 -19.09 4.36 3.48
N ALA A 25 -18.26 3.63 2.72
CA ALA A 25 -16.81 3.71 2.79
C ALA A 25 -16.23 3.83 1.39
N GLU A 26 -15.30 4.75 1.21
CA GLU A 26 -14.61 4.93 -0.06
C GLU A 26 -13.66 3.75 -0.34
N ARG A 27 -13.38 3.53 -1.62
CA ARG A 27 -12.44 2.50 -2.06
C ARG A 27 -11.07 2.67 -1.40
N GLY A 28 -10.54 1.57 -0.85
CA GLY A 28 -9.25 1.56 -0.17
C GLY A 28 -9.30 1.98 1.30
N THR A 29 -10.45 2.40 1.82
CA THR A 29 -10.65 2.69 3.25
C THR A 29 -10.53 1.41 4.06
N ARG A 30 -9.77 1.46 5.16
CA ARG A 30 -9.65 0.33 6.07
C ARG A 30 -10.87 0.22 6.98
N LEU A 31 -11.30 -1.03 7.13
CA LEU A 31 -12.43 -1.43 7.94
C LEU A 31 -11.97 -2.45 8.97
N SER A 32 -12.42 -2.32 10.20
CA SER A 32 -12.35 -3.41 11.17
C SER A 32 -13.56 -4.30 10.98
N VAL A 33 -13.36 -5.53 10.52
CA VAL A 33 -14.42 -6.48 10.17
C VAL A 33 -14.28 -7.80 10.92
N PRO A 34 -15.38 -8.44 11.33
CA PRO A 34 -15.36 -9.75 11.95
C PRO A 34 -15.25 -10.84 10.87
N VAL A 35 -14.16 -11.61 10.89
CA VAL A 35 -13.96 -12.74 9.98
C VAL A 35 -13.42 -13.93 10.75
N ALA A 36 -14.08 -15.07 10.61
CA ALA A 36 -13.73 -16.32 11.31
C ALA A 36 -13.55 -16.14 12.83
N GLY A 37 -14.46 -15.41 13.47
CA GLY A 37 -14.45 -15.17 14.92
C GLY A 37 -13.40 -14.17 15.43
N LYS A 38 -12.62 -13.57 14.54
CA LYS A 38 -11.59 -12.57 14.87
C LYS A 38 -11.88 -11.24 14.19
N SER A 39 -11.42 -10.13 14.80
CA SER A 39 -11.39 -8.83 14.13
C SER A 39 -10.20 -8.80 13.16
N ARG A 40 -10.45 -8.41 11.92
CA ARG A 40 -9.44 -8.29 10.86
C ARG A 40 -9.56 -6.95 10.16
N ILE A 41 -8.48 -6.52 9.55
CA ILE A 41 -8.50 -5.35 8.68
C ILE A 41 -8.98 -5.80 7.29
N GLY A 42 -10.00 -5.12 6.79
CA GLY A 42 -10.46 -5.22 5.41
C GLY A 42 -10.31 -3.88 4.71
N PHE A 43 -10.29 -3.89 3.41
CA PHE A 43 -10.22 -2.69 2.55
C PHE A 43 -11.48 -2.62 1.70
N ALA A 44 -12.24 -1.54 1.84
CA ALA A 44 -13.46 -1.34 1.05
C ALA A 44 -13.14 -1.34 -0.46
N THR A 45 -13.98 -1.99 -1.25
CA THR A 45 -13.84 -2.01 -2.72
C THR A 45 -14.47 -0.80 -3.39
N GLY A 46 -15.29 -0.05 -2.66
CA GLY A 46 -16.15 0.99 -3.20
C GLY A 46 -17.48 0.47 -3.79
N VAL A 47 -17.66 -0.85 -3.82
CA VAL A 47 -18.95 -1.47 -4.21
C VAL A 47 -19.90 -1.45 -3.00
N MET A 48 -21.08 -0.91 -3.20
CA MET A 48 -22.11 -0.77 -2.17
C MET A 48 -23.47 -1.10 -2.74
N ALA A 49 -24.36 -1.61 -1.88
CA ALA A 49 -25.75 -1.87 -2.19
C ALA A 49 -26.67 -1.45 -1.02
N ASP A 50 -27.89 -1.06 -1.33
CA ASP A 50 -28.92 -0.69 -0.34
C ASP A 50 -29.65 -1.91 0.24
N SER A 51 -29.46 -3.08 -0.37
CA SER A 51 -30.07 -4.34 0.05
C SER A 51 -29.02 -5.44 0.20
N PRO A 52 -29.26 -6.40 1.11
CA PRO A 52 -28.33 -7.51 1.28
C PRO A 52 -28.29 -8.37 0.02
N PRO A 53 -27.13 -8.95 -0.31
CA PRO A 53 -27.04 -9.92 -1.40
C PRO A 53 -27.91 -11.14 -1.08
N GLN A 54 -28.48 -11.73 -2.14
CA GLN A 54 -29.32 -12.93 -1.99
C GLN A 54 -28.45 -14.13 -1.59
N GLY A 55 -28.89 -14.89 -0.59
CA GLY A 55 -28.21 -16.09 -0.12
C GLY A 55 -28.57 -16.44 1.32
N ASP A 56 -28.37 -17.70 1.68
CA ASP A 56 -28.60 -18.20 3.06
C ASP A 56 -27.27 -18.09 3.85
N PHE A 57 -26.76 -16.87 4.02
CA PHE A 57 -25.56 -16.60 4.80
C PHE A 57 -25.76 -15.37 5.70
N LYS A 58 -25.12 -15.40 6.85
CA LYS A 58 -25.19 -14.33 7.83
C LYS A 58 -24.22 -13.21 7.44
N ILE A 59 -24.75 -12.03 7.13
CA ILE A 59 -23.95 -10.83 6.94
C ILE A 59 -23.60 -10.26 8.31
N LEU A 60 -22.31 -10.00 8.52
CA LEU A 60 -21.80 -9.44 9.76
C LEU A 60 -21.59 -7.93 9.60
N LYS A 61 -21.67 -7.20 10.73
CA LYS A 61 -21.51 -5.75 10.74
C LYS A 61 -20.04 -5.36 10.76
N VAL A 62 -19.71 -4.28 10.03
CA VAL A 62 -18.45 -3.56 10.19
C VAL A 62 -18.37 -3.05 11.62
N LYS A 63 -17.25 -3.31 12.30
CA LYS A 63 -17.03 -2.82 13.66
C LYS A 63 -16.62 -1.35 13.69
N GLU A 64 -15.77 -0.96 12.76
CA GLU A 64 -15.21 0.39 12.69
C GLU A 64 -14.76 0.69 11.26
N ILE A 65 -15.00 1.90 10.79
CA ILE A 65 -14.31 2.49 9.63
C ILE A 65 -13.13 3.26 10.20
N ILE A 66 -11.92 2.76 9.94
CA ILE A 66 -10.70 3.19 10.62
C ILE A 66 -10.21 4.54 10.13
N ASP A 67 -10.26 4.74 8.83
CA ASP A 67 -9.65 5.91 8.20
C ASP A 67 -10.69 6.95 7.78
N PRO A 68 -10.41 8.25 7.96
CA PRO A 68 -11.19 9.32 7.38
C PRO A 68 -10.98 9.43 5.85
N LEU A 69 -9.80 9.04 5.36
CA LEU A 69 -9.41 8.97 3.96
C LEU A 69 -8.70 7.66 3.66
N PRO A 70 -8.86 7.08 2.46
CA PRO A 70 -8.20 5.82 2.10
C PRO A 70 -6.67 5.91 2.24
N PRO A 71 -6.01 5.03 3.02
CA PRO A 71 -4.57 5.03 3.17
C PRO A 71 -3.83 4.45 1.97
N LEU A 72 -4.50 3.66 1.15
CA LEU A 72 -3.99 3.20 -0.13
C LEU A 72 -4.58 4.07 -1.24
N GLY A 73 -3.72 4.73 -2.01
CA GLY A 73 -4.14 5.40 -3.22
C GLY A 73 -4.84 4.42 -4.17
N TRP A 74 -5.81 4.92 -4.93
CA TRP A 74 -6.60 4.10 -5.84
C TRP A 74 -5.74 3.30 -6.84
N GLU A 75 -4.64 3.85 -7.32
CA GLU A 75 -3.71 3.20 -8.25
C GLU A 75 -3.04 1.98 -7.63
N LEU A 76 -2.59 2.08 -6.38
CA LEU A 76 -1.96 0.98 -5.67
C LEU A 76 -2.98 -0.13 -5.38
N PHE A 77 -4.20 0.27 -5.02
CA PHE A 77 -5.29 -0.67 -4.79
C PHE A 77 -5.68 -1.43 -6.07
N GLU A 78 -5.84 -0.74 -7.20
CA GLU A 78 -6.09 -1.37 -8.50
C GLU A 78 -4.92 -2.25 -8.96
N THR A 79 -3.69 -1.83 -8.69
CA THR A 79 -2.50 -2.64 -8.96
C THR A 79 -2.55 -3.95 -8.19
N ALA A 80 -2.92 -3.93 -6.91
CA ALA A 80 -3.09 -5.14 -6.10
C ALA A 80 -4.15 -6.09 -6.71
N LEU A 81 -5.27 -5.55 -7.18
CA LEU A 81 -6.30 -6.34 -7.84
C LEU A 81 -5.81 -6.98 -9.14
N ARG A 82 -5.06 -6.23 -9.95
CA ARG A 82 -4.47 -6.73 -11.20
C ARG A 82 -3.43 -7.82 -10.93
N VAL A 83 -2.56 -7.62 -9.94
CA VAL A 83 -1.57 -8.61 -9.50
C VAL A 83 -2.27 -9.89 -9.05
N GLY A 84 -3.32 -9.80 -8.24
CA GLY A 84 -4.11 -10.95 -7.83
C GLY A 84 -4.66 -11.75 -9.02
N ARG A 85 -5.23 -11.07 -10.02
CA ARG A 85 -5.73 -11.71 -11.25
C ARG A 85 -4.61 -12.32 -12.09
N HIS A 86 -3.48 -11.63 -12.23
CA HIS A 86 -2.35 -12.09 -13.04
C HIS A 86 -1.71 -13.35 -12.47
N PHE A 87 -1.51 -13.40 -11.16
CA PHE A 87 -0.88 -14.52 -10.47
C PHE A 87 -1.89 -15.56 -9.95
N LEU A 88 -3.16 -15.43 -10.32
CA LEU A 88 -4.22 -16.35 -9.90
C LEU A 88 -4.25 -16.56 -8.37
N CYS A 89 -4.08 -15.49 -7.62
CA CYS A 89 -4.23 -15.49 -6.16
C CYS A 89 -5.40 -14.59 -5.73
N GLY A 90 -5.87 -14.75 -4.52
CA GLY A 90 -6.92 -13.89 -3.98
C GLY A 90 -6.45 -12.44 -3.85
N PRO A 91 -7.34 -11.44 -4.06
CA PRO A 91 -6.96 -10.03 -3.95
C PRO A 91 -6.42 -9.66 -2.57
N GLY A 92 -6.84 -10.35 -1.52
CA GLY A 92 -6.31 -10.18 -0.16
C GLY A 92 -4.86 -10.65 -0.01
N GLU A 93 -4.43 -11.65 -0.77
CA GLU A 93 -3.03 -12.10 -0.79
C GLU A 93 -2.14 -11.12 -1.54
N ALA A 94 -2.63 -10.59 -2.67
CA ALA A 94 -1.93 -9.55 -3.41
C ALA A 94 -1.74 -8.28 -2.55
N LEU A 95 -2.76 -7.88 -1.80
CA LEU A 95 -2.65 -6.74 -0.87
C LEU A 95 -1.59 -6.95 0.20
N LYS A 96 -1.40 -8.16 0.72
CA LYS A 96 -0.33 -8.45 1.69
C LYS A 96 1.08 -8.21 1.15
N VAL A 97 1.27 -8.39 -0.14
CA VAL A 97 2.58 -8.18 -0.78
C VAL A 97 2.82 -6.71 -1.09
N ILE A 98 1.77 -5.98 -1.45
CA ILE A 98 1.86 -4.61 -1.95
C ILE A 98 1.74 -3.58 -0.82
N ALA A 99 0.83 -3.82 0.13
CA ALA A 99 0.57 -2.87 1.21
C ALA A 99 1.61 -3.00 2.33
N PRO A 100 2.15 -1.88 2.84
CA PRO A 100 3.05 -1.88 3.99
C PRO A 100 2.43 -2.54 5.23
N ALA A 101 3.24 -3.22 6.03
CA ALA A 101 2.76 -3.98 7.20
C ALA A 101 1.96 -3.11 8.20
N HIS A 102 2.37 -1.86 8.43
CA HIS A 102 1.66 -0.95 9.33
C HIS A 102 0.26 -0.54 8.81
N ILE A 103 0.06 -0.56 7.49
CA ILE A 103 -1.27 -0.36 6.88
C ILE A 103 -2.13 -1.60 7.10
N LEU A 104 -1.53 -2.80 6.96
CA LEU A 104 -2.22 -4.08 7.16
C LEU A 104 -2.57 -4.37 8.61
N SER A 105 -1.76 -3.90 9.58
CA SER A 105 -2.00 -4.11 11.01
C SER A 105 -3.12 -3.24 11.59
N GLY A 106 -3.48 -2.15 10.93
CA GLY A 106 -4.45 -1.19 11.44
C GLY A 106 -3.90 -0.25 12.54
N GLU A 107 -2.63 -0.34 12.87
CA GLU A 107 -1.99 0.49 13.91
C GLU A 107 -1.74 1.92 13.45
N PHE A 108 -1.49 2.09 12.15
CA PHE A 108 -1.30 3.41 11.57
C PHE A 108 -2.64 4.17 11.52
N ARG A 109 -2.71 5.30 12.19
CA ARG A 109 -3.88 6.21 12.20
C ARG A 109 -3.48 7.64 11.83
N GLY A 110 -2.42 7.81 11.06
CA GLY A 110 -1.93 9.10 10.61
C GLY A 110 -2.52 9.53 9.27
N GLU A 111 -2.50 10.84 9.01
CA GLU A 111 -2.72 11.34 7.65
C GLU A 111 -1.53 10.93 6.78
N LEU A 112 -1.82 10.24 5.70
CA LEU A 112 -0.81 10.02 4.67
C LEU A 112 -0.50 11.37 4.00
N PRO A 113 0.77 11.61 3.65
CA PRO A 113 1.11 12.79 2.88
C PRO A 113 0.24 12.82 1.62
N LYS A 114 -0.37 13.97 1.34
CA LYS A 114 -1.16 14.15 0.12
C LYS A 114 -0.29 13.76 -1.07
N MET A 115 -0.71 12.76 -1.81
CA MET A 115 -0.04 12.43 -3.06
C MET A 115 -0.01 13.68 -3.95
N ALA A 116 1.15 13.93 -4.57
CA ALA A 116 1.27 14.98 -5.55
C ALA A 116 0.17 14.80 -6.61
N ALA A 117 -0.42 15.93 -7.03
CA ALA A 117 -1.47 15.92 -8.03
C ALA A 117 -1.01 15.12 -9.27
N PRO A 118 -1.89 14.30 -9.88
CA PRO A 118 -1.58 13.65 -11.14
C PRO A 118 -1.35 14.76 -12.19
N GLY A 119 -0.14 14.83 -12.73
CA GLY A 119 0.22 15.84 -13.72
C GLY A 119 1.69 16.21 -13.79
N ALA A 120 2.55 15.72 -12.89
CA ALA A 120 3.98 15.81 -13.09
C ALA A 120 4.36 15.01 -14.34
N ALA A 121 4.95 15.67 -15.34
CA ALA A 121 5.43 14.99 -16.53
C ALA A 121 6.42 13.92 -16.10
N PHE A 122 6.07 12.66 -16.36
CA PHE A 122 6.95 11.53 -16.12
C PHE A 122 7.99 11.49 -17.23
N SER A 123 9.27 11.45 -16.88
CA SER A 123 10.35 11.24 -17.83
C SER A 123 11.19 10.04 -17.41
N GLU A 124 11.49 9.16 -18.35
CA GLU A 124 12.36 8.01 -18.14
C GLU A 124 13.72 8.30 -18.77
N ASN A 125 14.78 8.07 -18.00
CA ASN A 125 16.15 8.12 -18.49
C ASN A 125 16.83 6.80 -18.13
N TYR A 126 17.36 6.12 -19.14
CA TYR A 126 18.10 4.89 -18.96
C TYR A 126 19.59 5.18 -19.04
N CYS A 127 20.33 4.85 -17.98
CA CYS A 127 21.77 4.95 -17.92
C CYS A 127 22.36 3.57 -17.66
N PHE A 128 23.22 3.12 -18.56
CA PHE A 128 23.93 1.86 -18.38
C PHE A 128 25.36 2.14 -17.92
N LEU A 129 25.65 1.77 -16.68
CA LEU A 129 26.96 1.90 -16.06
C LEU A 129 27.49 0.49 -15.73
N PRO A 130 28.56 0.04 -16.41
CA PRO A 130 29.07 -1.33 -16.26
C PRO A 130 29.72 -1.58 -14.90
N PHE A 131 30.32 -0.56 -14.29
CA PHE A 131 31.02 -0.69 -13.02
C PHE A 131 30.21 -0.21 -11.84
N LEU A 132 30.24 -0.98 -10.74
CA LEU A 132 29.45 -0.66 -9.53
C LEU A 132 29.88 0.67 -8.90
N GLY A 133 31.20 0.97 -8.90
CA GLY A 133 31.74 2.23 -8.38
C GLY A 133 31.16 3.45 -9.10
N ASP A 134 31.10 3.39 -10.42
CA ASP A 134 30.53 4.47 -11.24
C ASP A 134 29.05 4.68 -10.97
N ARG A 135 28.30 3.60 -10.72
CA ARG A 135 26.89 3.68 -10.37
C ARG A 135 26.66 4.41 -9.05
N VAL A 136 27.48 4.14 -8.05
CA VAL A 136 27.35 4.77 -6.73
C VAL A 136 27.60 6.27 -6.83
N GLU A 137 28.62 6.69 -7.56
CA GLU A 137 28.92 8.11 -7.76
C GLU A 137 27.86 8.82 -8.60
N GLU A 138 27.33 8.17 -9.62
CA GLU A 138 26.23 8.71 -10.42
C GLU A 138 24.95 8.90 -9.57
N TYR A 139 24.60 7.91 -8.74
CA TYR A 139 23.44 8.03 -7.83
C TYR A 139 23.61 9.16 -6.82
N LYS A 140 24.83 9.35 -6.28
CA LYS A 140 25.14 10.49 -5.41
C LYS A 140 25.00 11.82 -6.13
N SER A 141 25.56 11.91 -7.35
CA SER A 141 25.45 13.10 -8.18
C SER A 141 24.00 13.47 -8.47
N LEU A 142 23.18 12.49 -8.86
CA LEU A 142 21.75 12.70 -9.11
C LEU A 142 20.99 13.15 -7.87
N LEU A 143 21.26 12.57 -6.70
CA LEU A 143 20.65 12.98 -5.44
C LEU A 143 21.01 14.42 -5.07
N LEU A 144 22.26 14.80 -5.22
CA LEU A 144 22.74 16.14 -4.86
C LEU A 144 22.28 17.21 -5.85
N SER A 145 22.07 16.84 -7.11
CA SER A 145 21.58 17.78 -8.15
C SER A 145 20.08 18.03 -8.11
N ARG A 146 19.29 17.12 -7.53
CA ARG A 146 17.83 17.25 -7.44
C ARG A 146 17.46 17.86 -6.09
N GLY A 147 16.93 19.06 -6.08
CA GLY A 147 16.44 19.75 -4.88
C GLY A 147 15.12 19.18 -4.29
N GLY A 148 14.82 17.88 -4.45
CA GLY A 148 13.57 17.25 -4.01
C GLY A 148 13.76 15.83 -3.49
N GLY A 149 12.69 15.22 -3.02
CA GLY A 149 12.71 13.83 -2.54
C GLY A 149 13.09 12.84 -3.64
N ALA A 150 13.91 11.85 -3.28
CA ALA A 150 14.33 10.77 -4.18
C ALA A 150 14.14 9.41 -3.49
N LEU A 151 13.71 8.43 -4.27
CA LEU A 151 13.66 7.03 -3.86
C LEU A 151 14.74 6.27 -4.63
N VAL A 152 15.71 5.70 -3.91
CA VAL A 152 16.78 4.90 -4.50
C VAL A 152 16.58 3.44 -4.12
N LEU A 153 16.41 2.59 -5.13
CA LEU A 153 16.18 1.16 -4.95
C LEU A 153 17.43 0.36 -5.30
N PHE A 154 17.76 -0.59 -4.44
CA PHE A 154 18.87 -1.52 -4.64
C PHE A 154 18.34 -2.95 -4.71
N PRO A 155 18.99 -3.82 -5.50
CA PRO A 155 18.58 -5.23 -5.60
C PRO A 155 18.85 -6.02 -4.31
N ASP A 156 19.74 -5.51 -3.45
CA ASP A 156 20.13 -6.17 -2.21
C ASP A 156 20.37 -5.16 -1.07
N ARG A 157 20.34 -5.69 0.15
CA ARG A 157 20.51 -4.91 1.38
C ARG A 157 21.91 -4.34 1.56
N GLU A 158 22.94 -5.06 1.10
CA GLU A 158 24.33 -4.67 1.27
C GLU A 158 24.64 -3.44 0.43
N GLY A 159 24.21 -3.41 -0.83
CA GLY A 159 24.31 -2.26 -1.72
C GLY A 159 23.60 -1.03 -1.15
N ALA A 160 22.37 -1.20 -0.66
CA ALA A 160 21.62 -0.12 -0.04
C ALA A 160 22.32 0.43 1.21
N SER A 161 22.81 -0.44 2.10
CA SER A 161 23.54 -0.04 3.32
C SER A 161 24.86 0.67 3.01
N THR A 162 25.63 0.16 2.06
CA THR A 162 26.89 0.75 1.63
C THR A 162 26.69 2.13 1.03
N PHE A 163 25.69 2.25 0.15
CA PHE A 163 25.33 3.53 -0.45
C PHE A 163 24.90 4.55 0.63
N TRP A 164 24.00 4.16 1.53
CA TRP A 164 23.54 5.03 2.61
C TRP A 164 24.70 5.50 3.51
N LYS A 165 25.61 4.60 3.89
CA LYS A 165 26.78 4.95 4.70
C LYS A 165 27.69 5.97 4.00
N GLY A 166 27.81 5.87 2.69
CA GLY A 166 28.62 6.76 1.85
C GLY A 166 28.00 8.12 1.52
N LEU A 167 26.74 8.38 1.90
CA LEU A 167 26.09 9.67 1.67
C LEU A 167 26.59 10.74 2.64
N PRO A 168 26.65 12.02 2.19
CA PRO A 168 26.99 13.16 3.05
C PRO A 168 25.97 13.31 4.21
N PRO A 169 26.41 13.81 5.38
CA PRO A 169 25.53 14.00 6.55
C PRO A 169 24.31 14.89 6.25
N GLU A 170 24.46 15.87 5.39
CA GLU A 170 23.40 16.82 4.99
C GLU A 170 22.24 16.10 4.32
N VAL A 171 22.54 15.13 3.45
CA VAL A 171 21.53 14.31 2.76
C VAL A 171 20.85 13.34 3.72
N LYS A 172 21.61 12.80 4.69
CA LYS A 172 21.08 11.85 5.68
C LYS A 172 20.11 12.49 6.67
N LYS A 173 20.26 13.79 6.94
CA LYS A 173 19.43 14.49 7.91
C LYS A 173 17.95 14.45 7.57
N ASP A 174 17.61 14.51 6.28
CA ASP A 174 16.24 14.53 5.79
C ASP A 174 15.84 13.20 5.11
N GLY A 175 16.75 12.22 5.12
CA GLY A 175 16.56 10.92 4.48
C GLY A 175 16.29 9.79 5.48
N VAL A 176 15.63 8.76 5.02
CA VAL A 176 15.37 7.53 5.77
C VAL A 176 15.95 6.33 5.02
N SER A 177 16.80 5.55 5.68
CA SER A 177 17.21 4.24 5.18
C SER A 177 16.24 3.20 5.69
N TRP A 178 15.57 2.52 4.78
CA TRP A 178 14.69 1.42 5.10
C TRP A 178 15.40 0.10 4.82
N THR A 179 15.71 -0.65 5.85
CA THR A 179 16.14 -2.04 5.74
C THR A 179 15.08 -2.90 6.41
N ASP A 180 14.51 -3.86 5.69
CA ASP A 180 13.58 -4.81 6.26
C ASP A 180 14.30 -5.62 7.35
N ASN A 181 13.81 -5.50 8.58
CA ASN A 181 14.26 -6.26 9.73
C ASN A 181 13.41 -7.52 9.94
N SER A 182 12.97 -8.16 8.87
CA SER A 182 12.42 -9.51 8.94
C SER A 182 13.55 -10.52 9.17
N GLY A 183 13.98 -10.62 10.41
CA GLY A 183 14.85 -11.64 10.95
C GLY A 183 14.23 -12.17 12.22
#